data_d21656fc2ae9b551c1092959003c1b8f
#
_entry.id   d21656fc2ae9b551c1092959003c1b8f
#
_cell.length_a   1.000
_cell.length_b   1.000
_cell.length_c   1.000
_cell.angle_alpha   90.00
_cell.angle_beta   90.00
_cell.angle_gamma   90.00
#
_symmetry.space_group_name_H-M   'P 1'
#
loop_
_entity.id
_entity.type
_entity.pdbx_description
1 polymer ?
#
loop_
_entity_poly.entity_id
_entity_poly.type
_entity_poly.pdbx_seq_one_letter_code
_entity_poly.pdbx_strand_id
1 'polypeptide(L)'
;LSMPVLFSAMSYGSISYNAHASLARAATELGIYYNTGEGGLHEDFYVYGPNTVVQVASGRFGVHEDYLKAGAAIEIKMGQGAKPGIGGHLPGTKIVGDVSRTRMVPEGSDAISPAPHHDIYSIEDLRQLVYSLKEATEYRKPVIVKVAAVHNIAAIASGIARSGADIIAIDGFRGGTGAAPTRIRDNVGIPIELALAAVDQRLRDEGIRNQVSLIVGGS
;
A
#
# COMPACT_ATOMS: atom_id res chain seq x y z
N LEU A 1 -17.90 -1.62 -2.52
CA LEU A 1 -17.66 -2.87 -1.79
C LEU A 1 -18.99 -3.50 -1.35
N SER A 2 -19.13 -4.80 -1.58
CA SER A 2 -20.30 -5.56 -1.10
C SER A 2 -20.24 -5.78 0.42
N MET A 3 -19.03 -5.76 0.98
CA MET A 3 -18.77 -5.82 2.42
C MET A 3 -17.57 -4.94 2.76
N PRO A 4 -17.43 -4.41 4.00
CA PRO A 4 -16.36 -3.50 4.38
C PRO A 4 -15.03 -4.22 4.69
N VAL A 5 -14.63 -5.15 3.82
CA VAL A 5 -13.41 -5.96 3.95
C VAL A 5 -12.66 -5.95 2.63
N LEU A 6 -11.34 -5.95 2.69
CA LEU A 6 -10.47 -6.13 1.53
C LEU A 6 -9.22 -6.94 1.92
N PHE A 7 -8.58 -7.58 0.96
CA PHE A 7 -7.32 -8.26 1.19
C PHE A 7 -6.18 -7.25 1.27
N SER A 8 -5.37 -7.35 2.32
CA SER A 8 -4.17 -6.54 2.48
C SER A 8 -3.14 -6.80 1.39
N ALA A 9 -2.24 -5.84 1.21
CA ALA A 9 -1.18 -5.88 0.22
C ALA A 9 -0.25 -7.08 0.39
N MET A 10 -0.15 -7.92 -0.64
CA MET A 10 0.76 -9.06 -0.71
C MET A 10 1.39 -9.11 -2.10
N SER A 11 2.71 -8.89 -2.19
CA SER A 11 3.37 -8.74 -3.47
C SER A 11 3.64 -10.07 -4.18
N TYR A 12 3.50 -10.05 -5.50
CA TYR A 12 3.93 -11.17 -6.34
C TYR A 12 5.44 -11.40 -6.21
N GLY A 13 5.81 -12.64 -5.91
CA GLY A 13 7.18 -13.02 -5.55
C GLY A 13 7.38 -13.18 -4.05
N SER A 14 6.64 -12.46 -3.19
CA SER A 14 6.51 -12.83 -1.77
C SER A 14 5.47 -13.93 -1.57
N ILE A 15 4.37 -13.89 -2.31
CA ILE A 15 3.42 -14.99 -2.46
C ILE A 15 3.51 -15.59 -3.88
N SER A 16 3.05 -16.81 -4.04
CA SER A 16 3.09 -17.51 -5.34
C SER A 16 2.03 -16.98 -6.31
N TYR A 17 2.21 -17.30 -7.60
CA TYR A 17 1.21 -17.04 -8.63
C TYR A 17 -0.18 -17.56 -8.23
N ASN A 18 -0.27 -18.82 -7.80
CA ASN A 18 -1.55 -19.44 -7.44
C ASN A 18 -2.22 -18.76 -6.24
N ALA A 19 -1.44 -18.32 -5.25
CA ALA A 19 -1.97 -17.57 -4.12
C ALA A 19 -2.53 -16.21 -4.58
N HIS A 20 -1.79 -15.48 -5.42
CA HIS A 20 -2.23 -14.20 -5.98
C HIS A 20 -3.49 -14.35 -6.83
N ALA A 21 -3.53 -15.37 -7.72
CA ALA A 21 -4.68 -15.69 -8.54
C ALA A 21 -5.92 -16.01 -7.70
N SER A 22 -5.75 -16.79 -6.61
CA SER A 22 -6.85 -17.12 -5.70
C SER A 22 -7.43 -15.89 -5.02
N LEU A 23 -6.58 -14.96 -4.56
CA LEU A 23 -7.02 -13.70 -3.95
C LEU A 23 -7.75 -12.79 -4.95
N ALA A 24 -7.21 -12.66 -6.17
CA ALA A 24 -7.82 -11.85 -7.22
C ALA A 24 -9.21 -12.37 -7.61
N ARG A 25 -9.34 -13.69 -7.78
CA ARG A 25 -10.61 -14.35 -8.09
C ARG A 25 -11.61 -14.19 -6.95
N ALA A 26 -11.20 -14.50 -5.71
CA ALA A 26 -12.05 -14.35 -4.54
C ALA A 26 -12.55 -12.90 -4.36
N ALA A 27 -11.66 -11.92 -4.55
CA ALA A 27 -12.03 -10.52 -4.48
C ALA A 27 -13.11 -10.14 -5.52
N THR A 28 -12.96 -10.65 -6.73
CA THR A 28 -13.92 -10.41 -7.82
C THR A 28 -15.26 -11.09 -7.54
N GLU A 29 -15.26 -12.34 -7.12
CA GLU A 29 -16.49 -13.08 -6.80
C GLU A 29 -17.25 -12.49 -5.62
N LEU A 30 -16.54 -11.96 -4.62
CA LEU A 30 -17.12 -11.36 -3.43
C LEU A 30 -17.44 -9.86 -3.60
N GLY A 31 -17.07 -9.22 -4.69
CA GLY A 31 -17.25 -7.79 -4.89
C GLY A 31 -16.46 -6.93 -3.90
N ILE A 32 -15.26 -7.39 -3.50
CA ILE A 32 -14.31 -6.68 -2.65
C ILE A 32 -13.01 -6.39 -3.42
N TYR A 33 -11.99 -5.90 -2.75
CA TYR A 33 -10.69 -5.63 -3.39
C TYR A 33 -9.58 -6.49 -2.82
N TYR A 34 -8.59 -6.82 -3.68
CA TYR A 34 -7.28 -7.27 -3.26
C TYR A 34 -6.23 -6.22 -3.63
N ASN A 35 -5.05 -6.28 -3.02
CA ASN A 35 -3.98 -5.31 -3.24
C ASN A 35 -2.73 -6.03 -3.76
N THR A 36 -2.15 -5.51 -4.85
CA THR A 36 -0.98 -6.10 -5.51
C THR A 36 0.27 -6.14 -4.63
N GLY A 37 0.35 -5.30 -3.62
CA GLY A 37 1.62 -5.01 -2.96
C GLY A 37 2.62 -4.34 -3.92
N GLU A 38 3.88 -4.28 -3.50
CA GLU A 38 4.95 -3.51 -4.18
C GLU A 38 5.62 -4.23 -5.36
N GLY A 39 5.03 -5.30 -5.86
CA GLY A 39 5.65 -6.15 -6.87
C GLY A 39 5.20 -5.96 -8.32
N GLY A 40 4.39 -4.96 -8.60
CA GLY A 40 3.72 -4.83 -9.90
C GLY A 40 2.51 -5.77 -10.03
N LEU A 41 1.98 -5.91 -11.23
CA LEU A 41 0.84 -6.77 -11.55
C LEU A 41 1.21 -7.71 -12.69
N HIS A 42 1.09 -9.03 -12.45
CA HIS A 42 1.31 -10.02 -13.49
C HIS A 42 0.30 -9.85 -14.62
N GLU A 43 0.71 -10.09 -15.87
CA GLU A 43 -0.12 -9.88 -17.07
C GLU A 43 -1.48 -10.59 -17.03
N ASP A 44 -1.53 -11.82 -16.51
CA ASP A 44 -2.77 -12.59 -16.37
C ASP A 44 -3.79 -11.97 -15.41
N PHE A 45 -3.36 -11.05 -14.54
CA PHE A 45 -4.23 -10.48 -13.51
C PHE A 45 -4.83 -9.13 -13.87
N TYR A 46 -4.48 -8.58 -15.03
CA TYR A 46 -5.11 -7.34 -15.53
C TYR A 46 -6.63 -7.47 -15.72
N VAL A 47 -7.11 -8.67 -16.00
CA VAL A 47 -8.54 -8.98 -16.10
C VAL A 47 -9.29 -8.72 -14.78
N TYR A 48 -8.61 -8.78 -13.64
CA TYR A 48 -9.16 -8.49 -12.30
C TYR A 48 -8.99 -7.01 -11.89
N GLY A 49 -8.51 -6.16 -12.77
CA GLY A 49 -8.26 -4.74 -12.52
C GLY A 49 -9.41 -4.00 -11.79
N PRO A 50 -10.69 -4.22 -12.16
CA PRO A 50 -11.83 -3.60 -11.47
C PRO A 50 -11.93 -3.92 -9.96
N ASN A 51 -11.30 -5.02 -9.51
CA ASN A 51 -11.26 -5.43 -8.11
C ASN A 51 -9.84 -5.41 -7.51
N THR A 52 -8.94 -4.62 -8.12
CA THR A 52 -7.53 -4.56 -7.74
C THR A 52 -7.16 -3.17 -7.24
N VAL A 53 -6.50 -3.09 -6.09
CA VAL A 53 -5.75 -1.91 -5.65
C VAL A 53 -4.30 -2.11 -6.09
N VAL A 54 -3.77 -1.18 -6.88
CA VAL A 54 -2.38 -1.21 -7.33
C VAL A 54 -1.50 -0.36 -6.40
N GLN A 55 -0.35 -0.89 -5.97
CA GLN A 55 0.48 -0.23 -4.97
C GLN A 55 1.71 0.43 -5.60
N VAL A 56 2.03 1.63 -5.10
CA VAL A 56 3.22 2.40 -5.41
C VAL A 56 4.05 2.52 -4.13
N ALA A 57 5.10 1.71 -4.02
CA ALA A 57 6.04 1.76 -2.90
C ALA A 57 7.29 2.57 -3.25
N SER A 58 8.20 2.74 -2.29
CA SER A 58 9.42 3.53 -2.47
C SER A 58 10.36 2.99 -3.57
N GLY A 59 10.34 1.67 -3.82
CA GLY A 59 11.14 1.04 -4.87
C GLY A 59 10.57 1.18 -6.28
N ARG A 60 9.29 1.56 -6.42
CA ARG A 60 8.59 1.76 -7.71
C ARG A 60 8.65 0.55 -8.65
N PHE A 61 8.79 -0.67 -8.12
CA PHE A 61 8.88 -1.89 -8.93
C PHE A 61 7.59 -2.15 -9.71
N GLY A 62 7.73 -2.34 -11.02
CA GLY A 62 6.60 -2.61 -11.91
C GLY A 62 5.58 -1.48 -12.04
N VAL A 63 5.92 -0.26 -11.64
CA VAL A 63 5.03 0.90 -11.75
C VAL A 63 5.19 1.53 -13.14
N HIS A 64 4.12 1.51 -13.91
CA HIS A 64 4.01 2.15 -15.21
C HIS A 64 2.56 2.57 -15.48
N GLU A 65 2.31 3.29 -16.54
CA GLU A 65 0.99 3.90 -16.81
C GLU A 65 -0.14 2.88 -16.89
N ASP A 66 0.04 1.78 -17.66
CA ASP A 66 -0.99 0.75 -17.81
C ASP A 66 -1.29 0.05 -16.47
N TYR A 67 -0.26 -0.17 -15.64
CA TYR A 67 -0.42 -0.69 -14.29
C TYR A 67 -1.29 0.24 -13.43
N LEU A 68 -1.03 1.54 -13.45
CA LEU A 68 -1.80 2.52 -12.68
C LEU A 68 -3.25 2.59 -13.17
N LYS A 69 -3.46 2.52 -14.48
CA LYS A 69 -4.80 2.56 -15.08
C LYS A 69 -5.59 1.28 -14.87
N ALA A 70 -4.94 0.13 -14.72
CA ALA A 70 -5.59 -1.15 -14.54
C ALA A 70 -6.36 -1.25 -13.22
N GLY A 71 -5.83 -0.71 -12.13
CA GLY A 71 -6.43 -0.82 -10.80
C GLY A 71 -7.70 -0.01 -10.61
N ALA A 72 -8.53 -0.41 -9.67
CA ALA A 72 -9.68 0.37 -9.20
C ALA A 72 -9.27 1.55 -8.31
N ALA A 73 -8.15 1.43 -7.61
CA ALA A 73 -7.54 2.44 -6.76
C ALA A 73 -6.02 2.31 -6.78
N ILE A 74 -5.33 3.39 -6.41
CA ILE A 74 -3.87 3.41 -6.27
C ILE A 74 -3.51 3.61 -4.80
N GLU A 75 -2.61 2.79 -4.27
CA GLU A 75 -2.13 2.92 -2.90
C GLU A 75 -0.65 3.34 -2.89
N ILE A 76 -0.36 4.49 -2.28
CA ILE A 76 1.00 4.92 -1.95
C ILE A 76 1.39 4.26 -0.62
N LYS A 77 2.38 3.38 -0.64
CA LYS A 77 2.91 2.73 0.57
C LYS A 77 4.03 3.56 1.18
N MET A 78 3.72 4.30 2.26
CA MET A 78 4.73 4.98 3.06
C MET A 78 5.42 4.02 4.05
N GLY A 79 4.74 2.95 4.44
CA GLY A 79 5.25 1.93 5.34
C GLY A 79 4.23 0.83 5.61
N GLN A 80 4.58 -0.08 6.52
CA GLN A 80 3.68 -1.12 7.02
C GLN A 80 3.89 -1.35 8.51
N GLY A 81 2.84 -1.78 9.21
CA GLY A 81 2.80 -1.85 10.67
C GLY A 81 3.81 -2.79 11.30
N ALA A 82 4.09 -3.93 10.67
CA ALA A 82 5.03 -4.91 11.20
C ALA A 82 6.51 -4.47 11.13
N LYS A 83 6.83 -3.49 10.29
CA LYS A 83 8.21 -2.97 10.14
C LYS A 83 8.23 -1.47 9.81
N PRO A 84 7.78 -0.61 10.71
CA PRO A 84 7.81 0.83 10.49
C PRO A 84 9.23 1.33 10.24
N GLY A 85 9.39 2.25 9.28
CA GLY A 85 10.69 2.86 8.96
C GLY A 85 11.68 1.97 8.20
N ILE A 86 11.22 0.82 7.68
CA ILE A 86 12.04 -0.08 6.85
C ILE A 86 11.36 -0.28 5.49
N GLY A 87 12.15 -0.31 4.43
CA GLY A 87 11.71 -0.66 3.09
C GLY A 87 11.52 -2.15 2.87
N GLY A 88 11.13 -2.52 1.65
CA GLY A 88 10.97 -3.90 1.22
C GLY A 88 12.30 -4.52 0.78
N HIS A 89 12.39 -5.85 0.90
CA HIS A 89 13.48 -6.63 0.36
C HIS A 89 12.95 -7.96 -0.18
N LEU A 90 13.14 -8.20 -1.46
CA LEU A 90 12.95 -9.52 -2.08
C LEU A 90 14.31 -9.98 -2.60
N PRO A 91 14.84 -11.12 -2.08
CA PRO A 91 16.14 -11.64 -2.50
C PRO A 91 16.18 -11.98 -3.99
N GLY A 92 17.33 -11.77 -4.63
CA GLY A 92 17.55 -12.07 -6.04
C GLY A 92 17.24 -13.52 -6.43
N THR A 93 17.39 -14.46 -5.51
CA THR A 93 17.02 -15.88 -5.70
C THR A 93 15.52 -16.07 -6.00
N LYS A 94 14.68 -15.10 -5.64
CA LYS A 94 13.23 -15.07 -5.95
C LYS A 94 12.90 -14.20 -7.16
N ILE A 95 13.86 -13.40 -7.65
CA ILE A 95 13.70 -12.54 -8.83
C ILE A 95 14.10 -13.32 -10.07
N VAL A 96 13.20 -14.20 -10.52
CA VAL A 96 13.41 -15.03 -11.70
C VAL A 96 12.12 -15.10 -12.54
N GLY A 97 12.27 -15.27 -13.85
CA GLY A 97 11.15 -15.43 -14.78
C GLY A 97 10.10 -14.32 -14.66
N ASP A 98 8.86 -14.71 -14.39
CA ASP A 98 7.74 -13.77 -14.31
C ASP A 98 7.87 -12.73 -13.20
N VAL A 99 8.51 -13.08 -12.08
CA VAL A 99 8.74 -12.13 -10.99
C VAL A 99 9.67 -11.00 -11.44
N SER A 100 10.74 -11.34 -12.18
CA SER A 100 11.66 -10.36 -12.77
C SER A 100 10.93 -9.45 -13.76
N ARG A 101 10.17 -10.02 -14.68
CA ARG A 101 9.40 -9.26 -15.67
C ARG A 101 8.38 -8.33 -15.02
N THR A 102 7.58 -8.86 -14.10
CA THR A 102 6.51 -8.11 -13.41
C THR A 102 7.07 -6.95 -12.58
N ARG A 103 8.21 -7.15 -11.92
CA ARG A 103 8.87 -6.11 -11.10
C ARG A 103 9.73 -5.15 -11.92
N MET A 104 10.03 -5.48 -13.17
CA MET A 104 10.97 -4.75 -14.02
C MET A 104 12.37 -4.64 -13.37
N VAL A 105 12.84 -5.75 -12.79
CA VAL A 105 14.15 -5.87 -12.14
C VAL A 105 14.91 -7.02 -12.80
N PRO A 106 16.21 -6.88 -13.09
CA PRO A 106 17.01 -7.94 -13.68
C PRO A 106 16.99 -9.21 -12.85
N GLU A 107 16.96 -10.39 -13.51
CA GLU A 107 17.04 -11.69 -12.83
C GLU A 107 18.27 -11.79 -11.94
N GLY A 108 18.08 -12.40 -10.78
CA GLY A 108 19.16 -12.61 -9.81
C GLY A 108 19.54 -11.36 -8.99
N SER A 109 18.97 -10.20 -9.31
CA SER A 109 19.23 -8.96 -8.55
C SER A 109 18.24 -8.80 -7.41
N ASP A 110 18.73 -8.39 -6.24
CA ASP A 110 17.87 -8.07 -5.11
C ASP A 110 16.95 -6.89 -5.42
N ALA A 111 15.66 -7.02 -5.15
CA ALA A 111 14.71 -5.92 -5.22
C ALA A 111 14.62 -5.26 -3.83
N ILE A 112 15.31 -4.14 -3.65
CA ILE A 112 15.37 -3.40 -2.40
C ILE A 112 14.60 -2.09 -2.55
N SER A 113 13.55 -1.92 -1.73
CA SER A 113 12.86 -0.65 -1.61
C SER A 113 13.53 0.18 -0.50
N PRO A 114 13.93 1.43 -0.76
CA PRO A 114 14.45 2.30 0.30
C PRO A 114 13.39 2.56 1.38
N ALA A 115 13.84 2.87 2.61
CA ALA A 115 12.92 3.17 3.72
C ALA A 115 12.01 4.36 3.40
N PRO A 116 12.51 5.55 3.01
CA PRO A 116 11.69 6.65 2.53
C PRO A 116 11.50 6.58 1.01
N HIS A 117 10.43 7.17 0.51
CA HIS A 117 10.39 7.56 -0.90
C HIS A 117 11.41 8.67 -1.14
N HIS A 118 12.19 8.57 -2.21
CA HIS A 118 13.26 9.55 -2.51
C HIS A 118 12.71 10.92 -2.91
N ASP A 119 11.43 10.99 -3.25
CA ASP A 119 10.72 12.19 -3.69
C ASP A 119 9.71 12.71 -2.65
N ILE A 120 9.66 12.13 -1.43
CA ILE A 120 8.72 12.54 -0.38
C ILE A 120 9.47 12.80 0.93
N TYR A 121 9.62 14.07 1.27
CA TYR A 121 10.23 14.54 2.53
C TYR A 121 9.32 15.47 3.33
N SER A 122 8.14 15.78 2.80
CA SER A 122 7.14 16.65 3.44
C SER A 122 5.73 16.26 3.00
N ILE A 123 4.72 16.87 3.63
CA ILE A 123 3.31 16.71 3.20
C ILE A 123 3.10 17.32 1.80
N GLU A 124 3.81 18.38 1.47
CA GLU A 124 3.78 19.01 0.16
C GLU A 124 4.33 18.08 -0.92
N ASP A 125 5.41 17.35 -0.65
CA ASP A 125 5.94 16.36 -1.57
C ASP A 125 4.96 15.18 -1.76
N LEU A 126 4.33 14.71 -0.66
CA LEU A 126 3.26 13.72 -0.76
C LEU A 126 2.12 14.21 -1.64
N ARG A 127 1.72 15.46 -1.49
CA ARG A 127 0.69 16.08 -2.33
C ARG A 127 1.08 16.08 -3.80
N GLN A 128 2.36 16.33 -4.13
CA GLN A 128 2.85 16.24 -5.51
C GLN A 128 2.69 14.84 -6.09
N LEU A 129 3.03 13.80 -5.33
CA LEU A 129 2.84 12.43 -5.79
C LEU A 129 1.35 12.08 -5.93
N VAL A 130 0.51 12.43 -4.96
CA VAL A 130 -0.95 12.24 -5.05
C VAL A 130 -1.51 12.90 -6.31
N TYR A 131 -1.12 14.16 -6.56
CA TYR A 131 -1.52 14.89 -7.75
C TYR A 131 -1.06 14.19 -9.03
N SER A 132 0.21 13.78 -9.11
CA SER A 132 0.76 13.10 -10.29
C SER A 132 0.06 11.78 -10.60
N LEU A 133 -0.31 11.00 -9.58
CA LEU A 133 -1.06 9.76 -9.75
C LEU A 133 -2.50 10.01 -10.20
N LYS A 134 -3.13 11.06 -9.70
CA LYS A 134 -4.46 11.48 -10.15
C LYS A 134 -4.42 11.94 -11.62
N GLU A 135 -3.42 12.75 -11.99
CA GLU A 135 -3.21 13.16 -13.39
C GLU A 135 -3.00 11.96 -14.32
N ALA A 136 -2.11 11.02 -13.95
CA ALA A 136 -1.81 9.82 -14.74
C ALA A 136 -3.04 8.95 -15.00
N THR A 137 -4.05 9.03 -14.13
CA THR A 137 -5.31 8.29 -14.25
C THR A 137 -6.51 9.18 -14.60
N GLU A 138 -6.27 10.40 -15.05
CA GLU A 138 -7.30 11.36 -15.45
C GLU A 138 -8.33 11.60 -14.33
N TYR A 139 -7.89 11.61 -13.08
CA TYR A 139 -8.73 11.74 -11.88
C TYR A 139 -9.82 10.66 -11.71
N ARG A 140 -9.67 9.51 -12.39
CA ARG A 140 -10.67 8.43 -12.35
C ARG A 140 -10.45 7.45 -11.20
N LYS A 141 -9.28 7.50 -10.55
CA LYS A 141 -8.91 6.54 -9.51
C LYS A 141 -8.69 7.27 -8.18
N PRO A 142 -9.30 6.77 -7.09
CA PRO A 142 -8.96 7.27 -5.76
C PRO A 142 -7.54 6.89 -5.38
N VAL A 143 -6.89 7.77 -4.61
CA VAL A 143 -5.54 7.56 -4.09
C VAL A 143 -5.62 7.27 -2.60
N ILE A 144 -5.07 6.13 -2.23
CA ILE A 144 -4.92 5.65 -0.85
C ILE A 144 -3.50 5.99 -0.39
N VAL A 145 -3.32 6.42 0.85
CA VAL A 145 -1.99 6.50 1.47
C VAL A 145 -1.94 5.55 2.65
N LYS A 146 -1.03 4.57 2.58
CA LYS A 146 -0.84 3.58 3.63
C LYS A 146 0.34 3.94 4.52
N VAL A 147 0.10 3.95 5.82
CA VAL A 147 1.07 4.27 6.87
C VAL A 147 1.03 3.24 8.00
N ALA A 148 2.17 3.05 8.67
CA ALA A 148 2.23 2.27 9.89
C ALA A 148 1.57 3.01 11.06
N ALA A 149 0.89 2.27 11.93
CA ALA A 149 0.41 2.76 13.21
C ALA A 149 1.60 2.94 14.16
N VAL A 150 2.05 4.18 14.32
CA VAL A 150 3.22 4.56 15.13
C VAL A 150 2.93 5.81 15.95
N HIS A 151 3.89 6.24 16.77
CA HIS A 151 3.83 7.52 17.47
C HIS A 151 3.49 8.67 16.50
N ASN A 152 2.67 9.61 16.93
CA ASN A 152 2.18 10.74 16.13
C ASN A 152 1.30 10.38 14.91
N ILE A 153 0.78 9.16 14.82
CA ILE A 153 -0.05 8.74 13.68
C ILE A 153 -1.24 9.69 13.44
N ALA A 154 -1.81 10.30 14.47
CA ALA A 154 -2.91 11.23 14.33
C ALA A 154 -2.51 12.51 13.55
N ALA A 155 -1.34 13.07 13.84
CA ALA A 155 -0.80 14.22 13.10
C ALA A 155 -0.41 13.85 11.67
N ILE A 156 0.18 12.66 11.49
CA ILE A 156 0.52 12.10 10.16
C ILE A 156 -0.75 11.95 9.32
N ALA A 157 -1.81 11.37 9.86
CA ALA A 157 -3.08 11.19 9.16
C ALA A 157 -3.74 12.52 8.78
N SER A 158 -3.67 13.53 9.65
CA SER A 158 -4.12 14.89 9.33
C SER A 158 -3.36 15.48 8.13
N GLY A 159 -2.03 15.33 8.11
CA GLY A 159 -1.21 15.75 6.98
C GLY A 159 -1.57 15.01 5.68
N ILE A 160 -1.80 13.68 5.76
CA ILE A 160 -2.23 12.88 4.61
C ILE A 160 -3.58 13.35 4.07
N ALA A 161 -4.56 13.59 4.92
CA ALA A 161 -5.85 14.12 4.49
C ALA A 161 -5.68 15.46 3.74
N ARG A 162 -4.80 16.34 4.22
CA ARG A 162 -4.50 17.63 3.58
C ARG A 162 -3.66 17.52 2.32
N SER A 163 -3.00 16.40 2.08
CA SER A 163 -2.28 16.15 0.81
C SER A 163 -3.22 15.88 -0.38
N GLY A 164 -4.52 15.70 -0.14
CA GLY A 164 -5.50 15.39 -1.17
C GLY A 164 -5.68 13.90 -1.43
N ALA A 165 -5.19 13.04 -0.53
CA ALA A 165 -5.51 11.62 -0.55
C ALA A 165 -7.01 11.41 -0.27
N ASP A 166 -7.59 10.41 -0.92
CA ASP A 166 -9.01 10.08 -0.75
C ASP A 166 -9.24 9.09 0.41
N ILE A 167 -8.24 8.26 0.70
CA ILE A 167 -8.31 7.20 1.69
C ILE A 167 -7.01 7.12 2.46
N ILE A 168 -7.09 6.91 3.77
CA ILE A 168 -5.93 6.64 4.63
C ILE A 168 -6.01 5.18 5.10
N ALA A 169 -4.98 4.39 4.79
CA ALA A 169 -4.85 3.01 5.28
C ALA A 169 -3.87 2.97 6.45
N ILE A 170 -4.36 2.61 7.64
CA ILE A 170 -3.58 2.52 8.86
C ILE A 170 -3.27 1.05 9.12
N ASP A 171 -1.99 0.72 9.25
CA ASP A 171 -1.52 -0.66 9.39
C ASP A 171 -0.89 -0.87 10.78
N GLY A 172 -1.53 -1.70 11.60
CA GLY A 172 -1.11 -2.00 12.96
C GLY A 172 0.08 -2.97 13.01
N PHE A 173 0.74 -3.05 14.16
CA PHE A 173 1.99 -3.81 14.32
C PHE A 173 1.81 -5.33 14.25
N ARG A 174 0.60 -5.86 14.50
CA ARG A 174 0.32 -7.30 14.44
C ARG A 174 0.16 -7.83 13.02
N GLY A 175 0.12 -6.95 12.02
CA GLY A 175 0.18 -7.35 10.61
C GLY A 175 1.52 -8.01 10.30
N GLY A 176 1.51 -9.30 9.93
CA GLY A 176 2.72 -10.09 9.80
C GLY A 176 3.54 -9.80 8.53
N THR A 177 4.85 -10.03 8.61
CA THR A 177 5.73 -10.19 7.46
C THR A 177 6.99 -10.94 7.87
N GLY A 178 7.47 -11.88 7.04
CA GLY A 178 8.71 -12.61 7.28
C GLY A 178 9.97 -11.73 7.22
N ALA A 179 9.87 -10.53 6.64
CA ALA A 179 10.99 -9.60 6.50
C ALA A 179 11.14 -8.61 7.68
N ALA A 180 10.28 -8.68 8.71
CA ALA A 180 10.35 -7.78 9.84
C ALA A 180 11.41 -8.22 10.86
N PRO A 181 12.44 -7.38 11.13
CA PRO A 181 13.32 -7.63 12.25
C PRO A 181 12.55 -7.62 13.58
N THR A 182 12.79 -8.61 14.44
CA THR A 182 12.07 -8.76 15.72
C THR A 182 12.08 -7.49 16.57
N ARG A 183 13.22 -6.79 16.63
CA ARG A 183 13.35 -5.53 17.39
C ARG A 183 12.35 -4.45 16.95
N ILE A 184 12.08 -4.35 15.64
CA ILE A 184 11.16 -3.35 15.10
C ILE A 184 9.73 -3.82 15.23
N ARG A 185 9.45 -5.06 14.85
CA ARG A 185 8.12 -5.65 14.96
C ARG A 185 7.54 -5.55 16.37
N ASP A 186 8.35 -5.83 17.37
CA ASP A 186 7.88 -5.96 18.75
C ASP A 186 7.94 -4.64 19.55
N ASN A 187 8.59 -3.57 19.04
CA ASN A 187 8.86 -2.40 19.88
C ASN A 187 8.54 -1.03 19.22
N VAL A 188 8.10 -0.95 17.98
CA VAL A 188 7.94 0.34 17.29
C VAL A 188 6.47 0.68 17.02
N GLY A 189 5.69 -0.26 16.53
CA GLY A 189 4.28 -0.05 16.22
C GLY A 189 3.41 0.04 17.48
N ILE A 190 2.22 0.62 17.31
CA ILE A 190 1.16 0.64 18.33
C ILE A 190 -0.04 -0.20 17.88
N PRO A 191 -0.90 -0.65 18.82
CA PRO A 191 -2.13 -1.35 18.48
C PRO A 191 -3.03 -0.52 17.56
N ILE A 192 -3.61 -1.19 16.57
CA ILE A 192 -4.45 -0.52 15.56
C ILE A 192 -5.67 0.15 16.18
N GLU A 193 -6.22 -0.42 17.24
CA GLU A 193 -7.39 0.10 17.95
C GLU A 193 -7.11 1.49 18.53
N LEU A 194 -5.93 1.67 19.12
CA LEU A 194 -5.49 2.98 19.65
C LEU A 194 -5.21 3.97 18.52
N ALA A 195 -4.55 3.50 17.45
CA ALA A 195 -4.24 4.34 16.30
C ALA A 195 -5.52 4.83 15.62
N LEU A 196 -6.49 3.95 15.40
CA LEU A 196 -7.78 4.31 14.79
C LEU A 196 -8.51 5.37 15.61
N ALA A 197 -8.65 5.15 16.92
CA ALA A 197 -9.32 6.09 17.81
C ALA A 197 -8.65 7.48 17.78
N ALA A 198 -7.31 7.53 17.85
CA ALA A 198 -6.57 8.77 17.82
C ALA A 198 -6.68 9.50 16.47
N VAL A 199 -6.65 8.78 15.36
CA VAL A 199 -6.79 9.34 14.01
C VAL A 199 -8.21 9.87 13.79
N ASP A 200 -9.23 9.08 14.10
CA ASP A 200 -10.63 9.49 13.92
C ASP A 200 -10.93 10.75 14.74
N GLN A 201 -10.52 10.76 16.01
CA GLN A 201 -10.70 11.94 16.86
C GLN A 201 -9.99 13.16 16.31
N ARG A 202 -8.72 13.05 15.90
CA ARG A 202 -7.96 14.14 15.34
C ARG A 202 -8.60 14.74 14.08
N LEU A 203 -9.04 13.89 13.16
CA LEU A 203 -9.69 14.34 11.93
C LEU A 203 -11.04 15.02 12.21
N ARG A 204 -11.77 14.61 13.27
CA ARG A 204 -13.00 15.27 13.74
C ARG A 204 -12.70 16.64 14.33
N ASP A 205 -11.72 16.72 15.22
CA ASP A 205 -11.31 17.98 15.89
C ASP A 205 -10.88 19.04 14.87
N GLU A 206 -10.28 18.60 13.75
CA GLU A 206 -9.88 19.50 12.65
C GLU A 206 -10.99 19.74 11.61
N GLY A 207 -12.16 19.12 11.75
CA GLY A 207 -13.29 19.29 10.82
C GLY A 207 -13.07 18.68 9.43
N ILE A 208 -12.13 17.74 9.29
CA ILE A 208 -11.77 17.12 8.00
C ILE A 208 -12.07 15.62 7.93
N ARG A 209 -12.73 15.04 8.95
CA ARG A 209 -13.03 13.60 8.99
C ARG A 209 -13.86 13.12 7.81
N ASN A 210 -14.71 13.95 7.28
CA ASN A 210 -15.59 13.65 6.14
C ASN A 210 -14.89 13.77 4.77
N GLN A 211 -13.64 14.22 4.73
CA GLN A 211 -12.87 14.36 3.48
C GLN A 211 -12.17 13.07 3.08
N VAL A 212 -12.00 12.11 3.99
CA VAL A 212 -11.28 10.88 3.74
C VAL A 212 -12.00 9.66 4.30
N SER A 213 -11.84 8.52 3.62
CA SER A 213 -12.19 7.21 4.16
C SER A 213 -11.02 6.63 4.95
N LEU A 214 -11.30 5.75 5.92
CA LEU A 214 -10.28 5.03 6.67
C LEU A 214 -10.34 3.54 6.36
N ILE A 215 -9.18 2.94 6.11
CA ILE A 215 -8.96 1.50 6.06
C ILE A 215 -8.06 1.16 7.24
N VAL A 216 -8.37 0.08 7.95
CA VAL A 216 -7.58 -0.40 9.08
C VAL A 216 -7.24 -1.87 8.91
N GLY A 217 -6.02 -2.23 9.25
CA GLY A 217 -5.51 -3.59 9.19
C GLY A 217 -4.39 -3.82 10.21
N GLY A 218 -3.87 -5.04 10.24
CA GLY A 218 -2.73 -5.34 11.11
C GLY A 218 -3.08 -5.49 12.59
N SER A 219 -4.25 -6.07 12.90
CA SER A 219 -4.65 -6.42 14.26
C SER A 219 -4.50 -7.91 14.53
#